data_cb3c6bfa60aa8102f8e9043c8259d6e4
#
_entry.id   cb3c6bfa60aa8102f8e9043c8259d6e4
#
_cell.length_a   1.000
_cell.length_b   1.000
_cell.length_c   1.000
_cell.angle_alpha   90.00
_cell.angle_beta   90.00
_cell.angle_gamma   90.00
#
_symmetry.space_group_name_H-M   'P 1'
#
loop_
_entity.id
_entity.type
_entity.pdbx_description
1 polymer ?
#
loop_
_entity_poly.entity_id
_entity_poly.type
_entity_poly.pdbx_seq_one_letter_code
_entity_poly.pdbx_strand_id
1 'polypeptide(L)'
;MIWGRALNNRDRQPEVMDQPGLDPREHAKALKGLRRINTISRCSAGLYRPIEXLAITQPATPLRVLELACGGGDTAIDLALMAKRKGLXLEIHACDLNPXAVEIAKTNAXTRKAEVTVFAADALAKPADPITFDVVYCTLFAHHLDEIDVVRLLEVMALRSRKLILVDDLIRSRLGFALAWIGTRLLSRSWVVHTDGPLSVRGAFQPDEMMGIAKRAGLKGAQIKRSWPERXLLSWTRY
;
A
#
# COMPACT_ATOMS: atom_id res chain seq x y z
N MET A 1 -23.20 13.04 17.72
CA MET A 1 -22.95 13.98 16.61
C MET A 1 -21.50 14.51 16.53
N ILE A 2 -20.61 14.07 17.40
CA ILE A 2 -19.18 14.47 17.40
C ILE A 2 -18.40 13.81 16.22
N TRP A 3 -18.85 12.65 15.78
CA TRP A 3 -18.17 11.85 14.76
C TRP A 3 -18.24 12.43 13.33
N GLY A 4 -19.25 13.28 13.04
CA GLY A 4 -19.47 13.78 11.67
C GLY A 4 -18.56 14.92 11.23
N ARG A 5 -18.12 15.77 12.17
CA ARG A 5 -17.25 16.91 11.85
C ARG A 5 -15.79 16.50 11.66
N ALA A 6 -15.37 15.44 12.32
CA ALA A 6 -13.98 14.97 12.32
C ALA A 6 -13.51 14.39 10.97
N LEU A 7 -14.44 14.13 10.03
CA LEU A 7 -14.11 13.53 8.73
C LEU A 7 -14.29 14.50 7.55
N ASN A 8 -14.74 15.75 7.82
CA ASN A 8 -14.89 16.75 6.74
C ASN A 8 -13.54 17.23 6.24
N ASN A 9 -12.59 17.41 7.15
CA ASN A 9 -11.22 17.79 6.81
C ASN A 9 -10.27 16.62 7.10
N ARG A 10 -9.18 16.56 6.37
CA ARG A 10 -8.14 15.57 6.63
C ARG A 10 -7.50 15.87 8.00
N ASP A 11 -7.38 14.84 8.82
CA ASP A 11 -6.80 14.94 10.16
C ASP A 11 -5.81 13.79 10.34
N ARG A 12 -4.59 14.00 9.83
CA ARG A 12 -3.51 13.03 9.97
C ARG A 12 -2.90 13.13 11.37
N GLN A 13 -2.93 12.06 12.07
CA GLN A 13 -2.28 11.92 13.38
C GLN A 13 -1.21 10.84 13.28
N PRO A 14 -0.11 10.97 14.02
CA PRO A 14 0.91 9.90 14.06
C PRO A 14 0.28 8.60 14.54
N GLU A 15 0.51 7.53 13.79
CA GLU A 15 0.05 6.20 14.18
C GLU A 15 1.00 5.60 15.21
N VAL A 16 0.45 4.81 16.12
CA VAL A 16 1.22 4.13 17.18
C VAL A 16 2.25 3.18 16.54
N MET A 17 1.85 2.52 15.46
CA MET A 17 2.69 1.55 14.75
C MET A 17 3.99 2.17 14.22
N ASP A 18 3.97 3.46 13.86
CA ASP A 18 5.11 4.16 13.27
C ASP A 18 6.02 4.82 14.33
N GLN A 19 5.62 4.81 15.60
CA GLN A 19 6.38 5.51 16.63
C GLN A 19 7.65 4.75 17.01
N PRO A 20 8.77 5.46 17.13
CA PRO A 20 9.99 4.83 17.64
C PRO A 20 9.76 4.37 19.09
N GLY A 21 10.23 3.18 19.42
CA GLY A 21 10.09 2.63 20.77
C GLY A 21 8.89 1.72 20.98
N LEU A 22 8.06 1.49 19.98
CA LEU A 22 7.00 0.49 20.09
C LEU A 22 7.64 -0.89 20.31
N ASP A 23 7.15 -1.61 21.34
CA ASP A 23 7.65 -2.95 21.65
C ASP A 23 7.59 -3.84 20.39
N PRO A 24 8.70 -4.53 20.01
CA PRO A 24 8.71 -5.38 18.82
C PRO A 24 7.63 -6.47 18.80
N ARG A 25 7.21 -6.97 19.97
CA ARG A 25 6.14 -7.98 20.06
C ARG A 25 4.79 -7.36 19.72
N GLU A 26 4.52 -6.13 20.18
CA GLU A 26 3.29 -5.42 19.85
C GLU A 26 3.26 -5.02 18.37
N HIS A 27 4.42 -4.61 17.81
CA HIS A 27 4.55 -4.35 16.37
C HIS A 27 4.25 -5.60 15.55
N ALA A 28 4.86 -6.74 15.88
CA ALA A 28 4.61 -8.01 15.20
C ALA A 28 3.14 -8.45 15.32
N LYS A 29 2.52 -8.23 16.48
CA LYS A 29 1.11 -8.54 16.73
C LYS A 29 0.20 -7.63 15.90
N ALA A 30 0.56 -6.36 15.74
CA ALA A 30 -0.17 -5.41 14.90
C ALA A 30 -0.11 -5.84 13.42
N LEU A 31 1.08 -6.15 12.91
CA LEU A 31 1.24 -6.64 11.52
C LEU A 31 0.38 -7.89 11.26
N LYS A 32 0.31 -8.84 12.21
CA LYS A 32 -0.57 -10.02 12.09
C LYS A 32 -2.05 -9.64 12.04
N GLY A 33 -2.45 -8.63 12.80
CA GLY A 33 -3.81 -8.11 12.78
C GLY A 33 -4.16 -7.47 11.44
N LEU A 34 -3.27 -6.59 10.97
CA LEU A 34 -3.42 -5.92 9.67
C LEU A 34 -3.51 -6.92 8.53
N ARG A 35 -2.69 -7.96 8.55
CA ARG A 35 -2.74 -9.03 7.54
C ARG A 35 -4.14 -9.65 7.42
N ARG A 36 -4.79 -9.97 8.56
CA ARG A 36 -6.16 -10.52 8.53
C ARG A 36 -7.14 -9.53 7.91
N ILE A 37 -7.04 -8.26 8.29
CA ILE A 37 -7.88 -7.19 7.77
C ILE A 37 -7.66 -7.07 6.25
N ASN A 38 -6.41 -7.02 5.80
CA ASN A 38 -6.05 -6.87 4.38
C ASN A 38 -6.52 -8.06 3.54
N THR A 39 -6.46 -9.27 4.11
CA THR A 39 -6.96 -10.49 3.44
C THR A 39 -8.49 -10.39 3.24
N ILE A 40 -9.22 -10.01 4.28
CA ILE A 40 -10.70 -9.91 4.23
C ILE A 40 -11.13 -8.76 3.32
N SER A 41 -10.41 -7.63 3.34
CA SER A 41 -10.68 -6.48 2.46
C SER A 41 -10.15 -6.67 1.04
N ARG A 42 -9.54 -7.81 0.74
CA ARG A 42 -9.09 -8.21 -0.61
C ARG A 42 -8.14 -7.19 -1.26
N CYS A 43 -7.26 -6.58 -0.46
CA CYS A 43 -6.30 -5.56 -0.92
C CYS A 43 -5.52 -6.04 -2.14
N SER A 44 -4.92 -7.23 -2.03
CA SER A 44 -4.08 -7.79 -3.08
C SER A 44 -4.83 -8.03 -4.40
N ALA A 45 -6.12 -8.39 -4.33
CA ALA A 45 -6.90 -8.71 -5.54
C ALA A 45 -7.17 -7.48 -6.42
N GLY A 46 -7.37 -6.31 -5.79
CA GLY A 46 -7.56 -5.04 -6.52
C GLY A 46 -6.32 -4.64 -7.30
N LEU A 47 -5.15 -4.80 -6.68
CA LEU A 47 -3.85 -4.52 -7.29
C LEU A 47 -3.48 -5.55 -8.35
N TYR A 48 -3.81 -6.81 -8.12
CA TYR A 48 -3.44 -7.91 -9.02
C TYR A 48 -4.01 -7.73 -10.44
N ARG A 49 -5.27 -7.31 -10.55
CA ARG A 49 -5.97 -7.21 -11.86
C ARG A 49 -5.22 -6.36 -12.88
N PRO A 50 -4.83 -5.10 -12.60
CA PRO A 50 -4.08 -4.31 -13.58
C PRO A 50 -2.68 -4.88 -13.84
N ILE A 51 -2.03 -5.50 -12.85
CA ILE A 51 -0.72 -6.16 -13.05
C ILE A 51 -0.89 -7.37 -13.95
N GLU A 52 -1.89 -8.17 -13.74
CA GLU A 52 -2.22 -9.32 -14.58
C GLU A 52 -2.47 -8.92 -16.03
N UNK A 53 -3.09 -7.91 -16.12
CA UNK A 53 -3.37 -7.50 -17.24
C UNK A 53 -2.28 -7.20 -17.99
N LEU A 54 -1.31 -6.52 -17.49
CA LEU A 54 -0.05 -6.14 -18.10
C LEU A 54 0.86 -7.35 -18.37
N ALA A 55 0.95 -8.27 -17.43
CA ALA A 55 1.78 -9.47 -17.57
C ALA A 55 1.34 -10.34 -18.77
N ILE A 56 0.06 -10.46 -19.00
CA ILE A 56 -0.48 -11.27 -20.10
C ILE A 56 -0.07 -10.69 -21.46
N THR A 57 0.09 -9.37 -21.58
CA THR A 57 0.52 -8.75 -22.84
C THR A 57 2.00 -8.95 -23.14
N GLN A 58 2.79 -9.46 -22.16
CA GLN A 58 4.24 -9.62 -22.30
C GLN A 58 4.70 -10.96 -21.70
N PRO A 59 4.23 -12.08 -22.25
CA PRO A 59 4.48 -13.40 -21.61
C PRO A 59 5.94 -13.88 -21.69
N ALA A 60 6.76 -13.30 -22.55
CA ALA A 60 8.13 -13.78 -22.80
C ALA A 60 9.15 -13.31 -21.77
N THR A 61 8.86 -12.26 -21.01
CA THR A 61 9.80 -11.70 -20.02
C THR A 61 9.09 -11.48 -18.70
N PRO A 62 9.76 -11.78 -17.58
CA PRO A 62 9.17 -11.48 -16.27
C PRO A 62 8.85 -9.99 -16.11
N LEU A 63 7.67 -9.70 -15.66
CA LEU A 63 7.27 -8.33 -15.33
C LEU A 63 7.87 -7.97 -13.97
N ARG A 64 8.70 -6.94 -13.93
CA ARG A 64 9.37 -6.48 -12.71
C ARG A 64 8.45 -5.55 -11.92
N VAL A 65 8.14 -5.92 -10.68
CA VAL A 65 7.17 -5.23 -9.83
C VAL A 65 7.83 -4.80 -8.53
N LEU A 66 7.62 -3.54 -8.11
CA LEU A 66 8.14 -3.02 -6.84
C LEU A 66 7.00 -2.53 -5.94
N GLU A 67 6.96 -3.04 -4.72
CA GLU A 67 6.14 -2.48 -3.64
C GLU A 67 6.97 -1.52 -2.80
N LEU A 68 6.48 -0.29 -2.60
CA LEU A 68 7.06 0.69 -1.69
C LEU A 68 6.29 0.67 -0.36
N ALA A 69 7.02 0.75 0.75
CA ALA A 69 6.49 0.72 2.12
C ALA A 69 5.65 -0.55 2.36
N CYS A 70 6.29 -1.70 2.19
CA CYS A 70 5.61 -3.00 2.17
C CYS A 70 5.20 -3.54 3.55
N GLY A 71 5.65 -2.93 4.65
CA GLY A 71 5.37 -3.43 6.01
C GLY A 71 5.78 -4.90 6.15
N GLY A 72 4.84 -5.75 6.51
CA GLY A 72 5.06 -7.20 6.64
C GLY A 72 5.12 -7.98 5.33
N GLY A 73 5.07 -7.30 4.18
CA GLY A 73 5.18 -7.89 2.84
C GLY A 73 3.93 -8.63 2.35
N ASP A 74 2.80 -8.44 3.02
CA ASP A 74 1.61 -9.26 2.75
C ASP A 74 1.13 -9.16 1.30
N THR A 75 1.10 -7.94 0.74
CA THR A 75 0.60 -7.71 -0.62
C THR A 75 1.57 -8.28 -1.65
N ALA A 76 2.88 -8.00 -1.53
CA ALA A 76 3.91 -8.56 -2.42
C ALA A 76 3.85 -10.10 -2.44
N ILE A 77 3.74 -10.70 -1.26
CA ILE A 77 3.66 -12.17 -1.10
C ILE A 77 2.40 -12.70 -1.78
N ASP A 78 1.25 -12.06 -1.55
CA ASP A 78 -0.01 -12.48 -2.18
C ASP A 78 0.08 -12.38 -3.71
N LEU A 79 0.65 -11.27 -4.23
CA LEU A 79 0.83 -11.10 -5.68
C LEU A 79 1.72 -12.20 -6.27
N ALA A 80 2.85 -12.52 -5.60
CA ALA A 80 3.75 -13.60 -6.02
C ALA A 80 3.00 -14.94 -6.10
N LEU A 81 2.24 -15.27 -5.05
CA LEU A 81 1.49 -16.52 -5.00
C LEU A 81 0.34 -16.56 -6.03
N MET A 82 -0.31 -15.43 -6.28
CA MET A 82 -1.37 -15.34 -7.30
C MET A 82 -0.77 -15.52 -8.70
N ALA A 83 0.35 -14.87 -8.98
CA ALA A 83 1.07 -14.99 -10.25
C ALA A 83 1.52 -16.44 -10.49
N LYS A 84 2.12 -17.07 -9.48
CA LYS A 84 2.57 -18.47 -9.55
C LYS A 84 1.42 -19.42 -9.89
N ARG A 85 0.25 -19.23 -9.23
CA ARG A 85 -0.93 -20.08 -9.52
C ARG A 85 -1.45 -19.92 -10.95
N LYS A 86 -1.19 -18.75 -11.58
CA LYS A 86 -1.64 -18.50 -12.94
C LYS A 86 -0.55 -18.67 -14.01
N GLY A 87 0.64 -19.10 -13.59
CA GLY A 87 1.76 -19.29 -14.51
C GLY A 87 2.29 -17.98 -15.10
N LEU A 88 2.16 -16.91 -14.37
CA LEU A 88 2.68 -15.60 -14.81
C LEU A 88 4.06 -15.31 -14.22
N UNK A 89 5.08 -14.75 -14.79
CA UNK A 89 6.21 -14.48 -14.45
C UNK A 89 6.30 -13.22 -13.91
N LEU A 90 6.24 -13.05 -12.75
CA LEU A 90 6.49 -11.79 -12.06
C LEU A 90 7.78 -11.89 -11.23
N GLU A 91 8.62 -10.87 -11.34
CA GLU A 91 9.79 -10.67 -10.48
C GLU A 91 9.41 -9.60 -9.44
N ILE A 92 9.09 -10.01 -8.22
CA ILE A 92 8.52 -9.11 -7.21
C ILE A 92 9.58 -8.68 -6.20
N HIS A 93 9.70 -7.36 -6.05
CA HIS A 93 10.55 -6.68 -5.08
C HIS A 93 9.65 -5.89 -4.13
N ALA A 94 10.10 -5.74 -2.88
CA ALA A 94 9.37 -4.98 -1.87
C ALA A 94 10.37 -4.27 -0.97
N CYS A 95 10.06 -3.04 -0.58
CA CYS A 95 10.94 -2.33 0.33
C CYS A 95 10.16 -1.62 1.44
N ASP A 96 10.85 -1.44 2.55
CA ASP A 96 10.33 -0.68 3.68
C ASP A 96 11.47 0.07 4.35
N LEU A 97 11.16 1.20 4.98
CA LEU A 97 12.14 1.99 5.70
C LEU A 97 12.51 1.34 7.04
N ASN A 98 11.57 0.62 7.66
CA ASN A 98 11.72 0.02 9.00
C ASN A 98 12.41 -1.35 8.89
N PRO A 99 13.64 -1.50 9.40
CA PRO A 99 14.31 -2.80 9.38
C PRO A 99 13.55 -3.94 10.05
N UNK A 100 12.79 -3.77 10.78
CA UNK A 100 12.04 -4.60 11.40
C UNK A 100 11.10 -5.15 10.59
N ALA A 101 10.36 -4.28 9.94
CA ALA A 101 9.36 -4.72 8.96
C ALA A 101 10.00 -5.56 7.85
N VAL A 102 11.15 -5.14 7.34
CA VAL A 102 11.91 -5.88 6.31
C VAL A 102 12.17 -7.33 6.74
N GLU A 103 12.63 -7.54 7.96
CA GLU A 103 12.94 -8.90 8.45
C GLU A 103 11.65 -9.74 8.65
N ILE A 104 10.58 -9.09 9.07
CA ILE A 104 9.26 -9.75 9.17
C ILE A 104 8.79 -10.15 7.75
N ALA A 105 8.91 -9.25 6.77
CA ALA A 105 8.50 -9.52 5.40
C ALA A 105 9.31 -10.68 4.78
N LYS A 106 10.62 -10.72 5.02
CA LYS A 106 11.49 -11.85 4.59
C LYS A 106 11.03 -13.16 5.22
N THR A 107 10.77 -13.15 6.52
CA THR A 107 10.29 -14.31 7.27
C THR A 107 8.94 -14.80 6.74
N ASN A 108 8.04 -13.86 6.50
CA ASN A 108 6.71 -14.16 5.95
C ASN A 108 6.81 -14.76 4.53
N ALA A 109 7.66 -14.21 3.69
CA ALA A 109 7.91 -14.74 2.34
C ALA A 109 8.44 -16.17 2.36
N UNK A 110 9.35 -16.32 3.14
CA UNK A 110 9.87 -17.49 3.35
C UNK A 110 8.97 -18.46 3.76
N THR A 111 8.16 -18.24 4.86
CA THR A 111 7.14 -19.15 5.46
C THR A 111 6.06 -19.56 4.44
N ARG A 112 5.68 -18.63 3.59
CA ARG A 112 4.63 -18.84 2.58
C ARG A 112 5.16 -19.37 1.25
N LYS A 113 6.46 -19.61 1.14
CA LYS A 113 7.13 -20.10 -0.08
C LYS A 113 6.87 -19.18 -1.28
N ALA A 114 6.89 -17.88 -1.02
CA ALA A 114 6.71 -16.83 -2.04
C ALA A 114 8.08 -16.26 -2.44
N GLU A 115 8.31 -16.12 -3.72
CA GLU A 115 9.55 -15.56 -4.26
C GLU A 115 9.41 -14.03 -4.32
N VAL A 116 9.91 -13.36 -3.29
CA VAL A 116 9.88 -11.90 -3.15
C VAL A 116 11.25 -11.43 -2.63
N THR A 117 11.86 -10.49 -3.32
CA THR A 117 13.10 -9.85 -2.87
C THR A 117 12.76 -8.67 -1.98
N VAL A 118 13.12 -8.75 -0.68
CA VAL A 118 12.80 -7.69 0.29
C VAL A 118 14.06 -6.98 0.74
N PHE A 119 14.04 -5.64 0.76
CA PHE A 119 15.20 -4.82 1.15
C PHE A 119 14.78 -3.53 1.86
N ALA A 120 15.74 -2.91 2.57
CA ALA A 120 15.50 -1.64 3.26
C ALA A 120 15.67 -0.48 2.28
N ALA A 121 14.68 0.41 2.20
CA ALA A 121 14.76 1.64 1.39
C ALA A 121 13.68 2.63 1.79
N ASP A 122 13.98 3.92 1.61
CA ASP A 122 13.01 4.99 1.79
C ASP A 122 12.17 5.14 0.51
N ALA A 123 10.85 5.03 0.66
CA ALA A 123 9.89 5.19 -0.44
C ALA A 123 9.90 6.60 -1.05
N LEU A 124 10.38 7.60 -0.29
CA LEU A 124 10.44 9.00 -0.74
C LEU A 124 11.81 9.38 -1.31
N ALA A 125 12.80 8.50 -1.24
CA ALA A 125 14.14 8.79 -1.75
C ALA A 125 14.18 8.68 -3.27
N LYS A 126 14.64 9.73 -3.92
CA LYS A 126 14.84 9.69 -5.38
C LYS A 126 15.91 8.65 -5.72
N PRO A 127 15.66 7.77 -6.70
CA PRO A 127 16.66 6.78 -7.07
C PRO A 127 17.87 7.43 -7.74
N ALA A 128 19.05 6.91 -7.44
CA ALA A 128 20.28 7.34 -8.11
C ALA A 128 20.23 6.93 -9.59
N ASP A 129 19.76 5.70 -9.85
CA ASP A 129 19.53 5.21 -11.21
C ASP A 129 18.02 5.13 -11.48
N PRO A 130 17.55 5.80 -12.55
CA PRO A 130 16.14 5.79 -12.86
C PRO A 130 15.67 4.46 -13.46
N ILE A 131 14.41 4.21 -13.31
CA ILE A 131 13.61 3.19 -14.00
C ILE A 131 14.20 1.78 -13.99
N THR A 132 13.78 1.02 -13.01
CA THR A 132 14.18 -0.39 -12.90
C THR A 132 12.99 -1.36 -12.91
N PHE A 133 11.75 -0.89 -12.80
CA PHE A 133 10.57 -1.73 -12.64
C PHE A 133 9.50 -1.40 -13.68
N ASP A 134 8.76 -2.40 -14.12
CA ASP A 134 7.61 -2.18 -15.00
C ASP A 134 6.42 -1.59 -14.24
N VAL A 135 6.21 -2.10 -13.03
CA VAL A 135 5.12 -1.65 -12.15
C VAL A 135 5.70 -1.20 -10.81
N VAL A 136 5.27 -0.05 -10.32
CA VAL A 136 5.59 0.41 -8.97
C VAL A 136 4.27 0.68 -8.24
N TYR A 137 4.12 0.13 -7.05
CA TYR A 137 2.90 0.35 -6.28
C TYR A 137 3.18 0.55 -4.80
N CYS A 138 2.21 1.12 -4.12
CA CYS A 138 2.14 1.10 -2.66
C CYS A 138 0.69 0.85 -2.23
N THR A 139 0.53 0.32 -1.03
CA THR A 139 -0.79 0.04 -0.49
C THR A 139 -0.84 0.44 0.98
N LEU A 140 -1.91 1.16 1.35
CA LEU A 140 -2.15 1.61 2.72
C LEU A 140 -0.96 2.38 3.29
N PHE A 141 -0.43 3.32 2.51
CA PHE A 141 0.75 4.10 2.88
C PHE A 141 0.55 5.60 2.72
N ALA A 142 -0.13 6.05 1.67
CA ALA A 142 -0.24 7.49 1.39
C ALA A 142 -0.94 8.25 2.52
N HIS A 143 -1.84 7.61 3.27
CA HIS A 143 -2.53 8.27 4.39
C HIS A 143 -1.61 8.62 5.57
N HIS A 144 -0.42 7.99 5.66
CA HIS A 144 0.60 8.35 6.68
C HIS A 144 1.36 9.63 6.33
N LEU A 145 1.29 10.09 5.07
CA LEU A 145 2.14 11.17 4.54
C LEU A 145 1.39 12.51 4.49
N ASP A 146 2.11 13.61 4.63
CA ASP A 146 1.57 14.91 4.32
C ASP A 146 1.43 15.07 2.80
N GLU A 147 0.58 16.00 2.37
CA GLU A 147 0.23 16.16 0.96
C GLU A 147 1.47 16.37 0.07
N ILE A 148 2.44 17.15 0.55
CA ILE A 148 3.68 17.40 -0.19
C ILE A 148 4.51 16.11 -0.37
N ASP A 149 4.51 15.25 0.66
CA ASP A 149 5.22 13.98 0.60
C ASP A 149 4.50 12.96 -0.30
N VAL A 150 3.17 13.03 -0.42
CA VAL A 150 2.46 12.19 -1.39
C VAL A 150 2.79 12.65 -2.82
N VAL A 151 2.91 13.96 -3.08
CA VAL A 151 3.41 14.45 -4.39
C VAL A 151 4.79 13.84 -4.66
N ARG A 152 5.71 13.93 -3.68
CA ARG A 152 7.07 13.38 -3.79
C ARG A 152 7.05 11.86 -4.02
N LEU A 153 6.21 11.13 -3.28
CA LEU A 153 6.02 9.68 -3.47
C LEU A 153 5.64 9.37 -4.92
N LEU A 154 4.64 10.06 -5.46
CA LEU A 154 4.17 9.83 -6.83
C LEU A 154 5.26 10.18 -7.87
N GLU A 155 6.04 11.23 -7.63
CA GLU A 155 7.20 11.58 -8.47
C GLU A 155 8.26 10.46 -8.46
N VAL A 156 8.58 9.93 -7.27
CA VAL A 156 9.53 8.82 -7.12
C VAL A 156 8.99 7.57 -7.82
N MET A 157 7.71 7.27 -7.64
CA MET A 157 7.07 6.13 -8.33
C MET A 157 7.17 6.30 -9.85
N ALA A 158 6.94 7.53 -10.35
CA ALA A 158 7.06 7.81 -11.79
C ALA A 158 8.51 7.62 -12.28
N LEU A 159 9.50 8.05 -11.51
CA LEU A 159 10.91 7.84 -11.88
C LEU A 159 11.30 6.37 -11.93
N ARG A 160 10.73 5.54 -11.05
CA ARG A 160 11.04 4.10 -10.94
C ARG A 160 10.22 3.22 -11.88
N SER A 161 9.09 3.72 -12.43
CA SER A 161 8.15 2.90 -13.20
C SER A 161 8.32 3.10 -14.71
N ARG A 162 8.37 1.99 -15.45
CA ARG A 162 8.36 2.00 -16.91
C ARG A 162 6.95 2.05 -17.51
N LYS A 163 5.96 1.47 -16.81
CA LYS A 163 4.64 1.22 -17.42
C LYS A 163 3.48 1.64 -16.55
N LEU A 164 3.46 1.23 -15.26
CA LEU A 164 2.26 1.34 -14.44
C LEU A 164 2.58 1.73 -13.01
N ILE A 165 1.87 2.72 -12.50
CA ILE A 165 1.86 3.09 -11.09
C ILE A 165 0.49 2.75 -10.51
N LEU A 166 0.48 2.18 -9.29
CA LEU A 166 -0.75 1.92 -8.54
C LEU A 166 -0.60 2.42 -7.11
N VAL A 167 -1.59 3.16 -6.63
CA VAL A 167 -1.68 3.51 -5.20
C VAL A 167 -3.05 3.08 -4.72
N ASP A 168 -3.07 2.12 -3.80
CA ASP A 168 -4.30 1.60 -3.21
C ASP A 168 -4.38 2.05 -1.76
N ASP A 169 -5.35 2.90 -1.42
CA ASP A 169 -5.42 3.44 -0.08
C ASP A 169 -6.87 3.64 0.37
N LEU A 170 -7.04 3.94 1.65
CA LEU A 170 -8.33 4.20 2.29
C LEU A 170 -8.97 5.47 1.73
N ILE A 171 -10.30 5.55 1.83
CA ILE A 171 -11.05 6.77 1.57
C ILE A 171 -11.53 7.33 2.93
N ARG A 172 -11.34 8.62 3.15
CA ARG A 172 -11.86 9.30 4.32
C ARG A 172 -13.38 9.40 4.22
N SER A 173 -14.09 8.48 4.89
CA SER A 173 -15.55 8.45 4.88
C SER A 173 -16.11 7.97 6.22
N ARG A 174 -17.39 8.30 6.49
CA ARG A 174 -18.08 7.83 7.70
C ARG A 174 -18.21 6.31 7.70
N LEU A 175 -18.52 5.74 6.54
CA LEU A 175 -18.63 4.30 6.40
C LEU A 175 -17.27 3.63 6.60
N GLY A 176 -16.20 4.16 5.98
CA GLY A 176 -14.83 3.67 6.16
C GLY A 176 -14.40 3.70 7.62
N PHE A 177 -14.71 4.80 8.32
CA PHE A 177 -14.42 4.93 9.75
C PHE A 177 -15.14 3.86 10.58
N ALA A 178 -16.44 3.66 10.33
CA ALA A 178 -17.22 2.64 11.06
C ALA A 178 -16.67 1.23 10.76
N LEU A 179 -16.38 0.95 9.51
CA LEU A 179 -15.80 -0.34 9.10
C LEU A 179 -14.43 -0.57 9.75
N ALA A 180 -13.57 0.46 9.78
CA ALA A 180 -12.26 0.37 10.43
C ALA A 180 -12.41 0.13 11.93
N TRP A 181 -13.29 0.89 12.60
CA TRP A 181 -13.53 0.76 14.04
C TRP A 181 -14.02 -0.64 14.41
N ILE A 182 -15.01 -1.15 13.68
CA ILE A 182 -15.60 -2.49 13.92
C ILE A 182 -14.61 -3.57 13.50
N GLY A 183 -14.07 -3.45 12.28
CA GLY A 183 -13.20 -4.47 11.69
C GLY A 183 -11.93 -4.70 12.49
N THR A 184 -11.30 -3.62 12.98
CA THR A 184 -10.07 -3.77 13.78
C THR A 184 -10.34 -4.53 15.08
N ARG A 185 -11.49 -4.32 15.70
CA ARG A 185 -11.84 -4.98 16.97
C ARG A 185 -12.24 -6.44 16.77
N LEU A 186 -12.90 -6.75 15.67
CA LEU A 186 -13.31 -8.13 15.36
C LEU A 186 -12.14 -8.98 14.84
N LEU A 187 -11.23 -8.39 14.06
CA LEU A 187 -10.22 -9.14 13.31
C LEU A 187 -8.82 -9.09 13.93
N SER A 188 -8.60 -8.23 14.91
CA SER A 188 -7.31 -8.08 15.57
C SER A 188 -7.47 -8.06 17.10
N ARG A 189 -6.47 -8.61 17.80
CA ARG A 189 -6.35 -8.50 19.26
C ARG A 189 -5.27 -7.48 19.66
N SER A 190 -4.80 -6.68 18.69
CA SER A 190 -3.77 -5.66 18.94
C SER A 190 -4.44 -4.33 19.27
N TRP A 191 -4.10 -3.78 20.43
CA TRP A 191 -4.56 -2.44 20.80
C TRP A 191 -4.03 -1.38 19.83
N VAL A 192 -2.83 -1.61 19.28
CA VAL A 192 -2.22 -0.74 18.27
C VAL A 192 -3.18 -0.64 17.05
N VAL A 193 -3.62 -1.77 16.52
CA VAL A 193 -4.53 -1.83 15.36
C VAL A 193 -5.89 -1.19 15.70
N HIS A 194 -6.37 -1.37 16.95
CA HIS A 194 -7.64 -0.75 17.39
C HIS A 194 -7.55 0.78 17.41
N THR A 195 -6.37 1.32 17.73
CA THR A 195 -6.11 2.76 17.75
C THR A 195 -5.89 3.29 16.32
N ASP A 196 -4.96 2.66 15.61
CA ASP A 196 -4.49 3.15 14.32
C ASP A 196 -5.54 3.04 13.20
N GLY A 197 -6.33 1.95 13.16
CA GLY A 197 -7.31 1.78 12.09
C GLY A 197 -8.26 2.97 11.89
N PRO A 198 -8.93 3.47 12.94
CA PRO A 198 -9.72 4.71 12.80
C PRO A 198 -8.89 5.95 12.47
N LEU A 199 -7.64 6.05 12.98
CA LEU A 199 -6.74 7.17 12.67
C LEU A 199 -6.35 7.17 11.19
N SER A 200 -6.06 6.00 10.63
CA SER A 200 -5.73 5.83 9.20
C SER A 200 -6.87 6.40 8.32
N VAL A 201 -8.13 6.12 8.67
CA VAL A 201 -9.27 6.66 7.91
C VAL A 201 -9.36 8.20 8.04
N ARG A 202 -9.04 8.77 9.21
CA ARG A 202 -9.02 10.24 9.39
C ARG A 202 -7.89 10.88 8.58
N GLY A 203 -6.76 10.19 8.46
CA GLY A 203 -5.60 10.61 7.66
C GLY A 203 -5.72 10.34 6.16
N ALA A 204 -6.74 9.56 5.74
CA ALA A 204 -6.92 9.20 4.35
C ALA A 204 -7.36 10.38 3.47
N PHE A 205 -7.07 10.27 2.19
CA PHE A 205 -7.47 11.27 1.21
C PHE A 205 -8.84 10.94 0.60
N GLN A 206 -9.57 11.98 0.18
CA GLN A 206 -10.72 11.81 -0.71
C GLN A 206 -10.20 11.55 -2.14
N PRO A 207 -10.99 10.86 -2.98
CA PRO A 207 -10.57 10.62 -4.38
C PRO A 207 -10.19 11.90 -5.13
N ASP A 208 -10.94 13.00 -4.93
CA ASP A 208 -10.67 14.27 -5.61
C ASP A 208 -9.36 14.92 -5.10
N GLU A 209 -9.08 14.81 -3.80
CA GLU A 209 -7.82 15.29 -3.22
C GLU A 209 -6.64 14.51 -3.82
N MET A 210 -6.73 13.18 -3.84
CA MET A 210 -5.68 12.32 -4.40
C MET A 210 -5.48 12.59 -5.90
N MET A 211 -6.56 12.85 -6.65
CA MET A 211 -6.46 13.21 -8.07
C MET A 211 -5.75 14.56 -8.25
N GLY A 212 -6.03 15.54 -7.38
CA GLY A 212 -5.32 16.84 -7.37
C GLY A 212 -3.83 16.65 -7.11
N ILE A 213 -3.47 15.76 -6.18
CA ILE A 213 -2.08 15.42 -5.86
C ILE A 213 -1.40 14.76 -7.07
N ALA A 214 -2.06 13.80 -7.70
CA ALA A 214 -1.53 13.11 -8.88
C ALA A 214 -1.25 14.10 -10.03
N LYS A 215 -2.14 15.07 -10.21
CA LYS A 215 -1.95 16.13 -11.22
C LYS A 215 -0.71 16.98 -10.90
N ARG A 216 -0.51 17.37 -9.62
CA ARG A 216 0.67 18.13 -9.19
C ARG A 216 1.97 17.34 -9.36
N ALA A 217 1.91 16.01 -9.16
CA ALA A 217 3.05 15.11 -9.39
C ALA A 217 3.31 14.83 -10.88
N GLY A 218 2.56 15.45 -11.79
CA GLY A 218 2.76 15.32 -13.23
C GLY A 218 2.16 14.05 -13.84
N LEU A 219 1.33 13.30 -13.13
CA LEU A 219 0.73 12.06 -13.62
C LEU A 219 -0.50 12.36 -14.50
N LYS A 220 -0.27 12.93 -15.68
CA LYS A 220 -1.34 13.25 -16.64
C LYS A 220 -2.05 11.96 -17.08
N GLY A 221 -3.37 11.98 -17.04
CA GLY A 221 -4.18 10.82 -17.42
C GLY A 221 -4.36 9.78 -16.31
N ALA A 222 -3.92 10.09 -15.08
CA ALA A 222 -4.18 9.21 -13.94
C ALA A 222 -5.69 9.00 -13.75
N GLN A 223 -6.06 7.83 -13.28
CA GLN A 223 -7.47 7.46 -13.03
C GLN A 223 -7.61 6.98 -11.60
N ILE A 224 -8.78 7.21 -11.01
CA ILE A 224 -9.12 6.66 -9.69
C ILE A 224 -10.39 5.84 -9.80
N LYS A 225 -10.36 4.65 -9.21
CA LYS A 225 -11.53 3.79 -9.07
C LYS A 225 -11.76 3.50 -7.58
N ARG A 226 -13.01 3.56 -7.15
CA ARG A 226 -13.36 3.09 -5.81
C ARG A 226 -13.30 1.57 -5.77
N SER A 227 -12.83 1.03 -4.67
CA SER A 227 -12.74 -0.41 -4.43
C SER A 227 -13.24 -0.75 -3.03
N TRP A 228 -13.67 -2.00 -2.86
CA TRP A 228 -14.12 -2.53 -1.57
C TRP A 228 -12.93 -2.60 -0.58
N PRO A 229 -13.10 -2.26 0.70
CA PRO A 229 -14.35 -1.81 1.37
C PRO A 229 -14.43 -0.28 1.64
N GLU A 230 -14.03 0.60 0.98
CA GLU A 230 -13.89 2.07 1.08
C GLU A 230 -12.45 2.45 0.84
N ARG A 231 -12.01 2.10 -0.38
CA ARG A 231 -10.64 2.37 -0.82
C ARG A 231 -10.63 2.99 -2.21
N UNK A 232 -9.46 3.68 -2.68
CA UNK A 232 -9.26 4.21 -3.78
C UNK A 232 -8.23 3.57 -4.43
N LEU A 233 -8.30 3.09 -5.62
CA LEU A 233 -7.13 2.67 -6.40
C LEU A 233 -6.83 3.74 -7.44
N LEU A 234 -5.76 4.49 -7.23
CA LEU A 234 -5.18 5.38 -8.24
C LEU A 234 -4.33 4.52 -9.19
N SER A 235 -4.49 4.72 -10.49
CA SER A 235 -3.67 4.07 -11.52
C SER A 235 -3.18 5.10 -12.53
N TRP A 236 -1.93 4.96 -12.96
CA TRP A 236 -1.34 5.79 -14.01
C TRP A 236 -0.46 4.92 -14.89
N THR A 237 -0.68 5.01 -16.20
CA THR A 237 0.10 4.29 -17.22
C THR A 237 1.00 5.28 -17.96
N ARG A 238 2.27 4.96 -18.08
CA ARG A 238 3.22 5.75 -18.87
C ARG A 238 2.98 5.47 -20.35
N TYR A 239 2.76 6.53 -21.10
CA TYR A 239 2.62 6.47 -22.57
C TYR A 239 3.94 6.81 -23.26
#